data_5899d8965280db20f672bbf0de74ab79
#
_entry.id   5899d8965280db20f672bbf0de74ab79
#
_cell.length_a   1.000
_cell.length_b   1.000
_cell.length_c   1.000
_cell.angle_alpha   90.00
_cell.angle_beta   90.00
_cell.angle_gamma   90.00
#
_symmetry.space_group_name_H-M   'P 1'
#
loop_
_entity.id
_entity.type
_entity.pdbx_description
1 polymer ?
#
loop_
_entity_poly.entity_id
_entity_poly.type
_entity_poly.pdbx_seq_one_letter_code
_entity_poly.pdbx_strand_id
1 'polypeptide(L)'
;KKNGIVQSYINTGNKVAVLISLISEKNILLGANENVLNMAKDFCMHIAATSPICISREEVPSELVDKEREIAMAQAEGKPPQAIEKIIQGKLEKYFSTYCFLEQPFVKNPDQSINELLQAVSRDVDCEIRVDKFVRFQVGEET
;
A
#
# COMPACT_ATOMS: atom_id res chain seq x y z
N LYS A 1 14.14 -16.04 13.25
CA LYS A 1 12.77 -16.03 13.77
C LYS A 1 12.21 -14.61 13.76
N LYS A 2 11.09 -14.42 13.09
CA LYS A 2 10.47 -13.10 12.97
C LYS A 2 9.44 -12.89 14.07
N ASN A 3 9.39 -11.67 14.57
CA ASN A 3 8.34 -11.23 15.47
C ASN A 3 7.30 -10.46 14.63
N GLY A 4 6.07 -10.53 15.04
CA GLY A 4 5.04 -9.84 14.28
C GLY A 4 3.72 -9.77 15.01
N ILE A 5 2.80 -9.06 14.39
CA ILE A 5 1.42 -8.94 14.86
C ILE A 5 0.47 -9.08 13.68
N VAL A 6 -0.75 -9.46 13.99
CA VAL A 6 -1.86 -9.42 13.04
C VAL A 6 -2.88 -8.45 13.60
N GLN A 7 -3.39 -7.58 12.76
CA GLN A 7 -4.46 -6.65 13.12
C GLN A 7 -5.63 -6.86 12.19
N SER A 8 -6.83 -6.69 12.70
CA SER A 8 -8.06 -6.81 11.92
C SER A 8 -8.87 -5.54 11.97
N TYR A 9 -9.75 -5.39 10.99
CA TYR A 9 -10.70 -4.29 10.91
C TYR A 9 -11.95 -4.78 10.18
N ILE A 10 -13.10 -4.47 10.74
CA ILE A 10 -14.39 -4.73 10.09
C ILE A 10 -15.13 -3.40 10.12
N ASN A 11 -15.63 -2.95 8.97
CA ASN A 11 -16.30 -1.66 8.90
C ASN A 11 -17.67 -1.70 9.62
N THR A 12 -18.20 -0.52 9.92
CA THR A 12 -19.44 -0.36 10.68
C THR A 12 -20.62 -1.14 10.08
N GLY A 13 -20.69 -1.24 8.75
CA GLY A 13 -21.77 -1.96 8.08
C GLY A 13 -21.54 -3.46 7.97
N ASN A 14 -20.45 -4.00 8.50
CA ASN A 14 -20.09 -5.42 8.43
C ASN A 14 -19.98 -5.94 6.98
N LYS A 15 -19.57 -5.07 6.05
CA LYS A 15 -19.46 -5.40 4.62
C LYS A 15 -18.04 -5.64 4.15
N VAL A 16 -17.07 -5.06 4.86
CA VAL A 16 -15.65 -5.12 4.49
C VAL A 16 -14.83 -5.52 5.71
N ALA A 17 -13.92 -6.46 5.53
CA ALA A 17 -12.97 -6.86 6.57
C ALA A 17 -11.57 -6.83 5.99
N VAL A 18 -10.61 -6.47 6.83
CA VAL A 18 -9.18 -6.45 6.48
C VAL A 18 -8.38 -7.12 7.59
N LEU A 19 -7.40 -7.91 7.18
CA LEU A 19 -6.36 -8.43 8.06
C LEU A 19 -5.03 -7.94 7.51
N ILE A 20 -4.15 -7.52 8.39
CA ILE A 20 -2.77 -7.16 8.02
C ILE A 20 -1.79 -7.81 8.99
N SER A 21 -0.65 -8.26 8.48
CA SER A 21 0.44 -8.73 9.33
C SER A 21 1.64 -7.80 9.16
N LEU A 22 2.20 -7.39 10.30
CA LEU A 22 3.43 -6.59 10.37
C LEU A 22 4.49 -7.46 11.03
N ILE A 23 5.71 -7.38 10.51
CA ILE A 23 6.83 -8.20 11.01
C ILE A 23 8.04 -7.35 11.28
N SER A 24 8.91 -7.87 12.12
CA SER A 24 10.20 -7.27 12.46
C SER A 24 11.24 -8.38 12.62
N GLU A 25 12.47 -8.09 12.20
CA GLU A 25 13.59 -9.01 12.41
C GLU A 25 14.14 -8.91 13.84
N LYS A 26 13.92 -7.78 14.51
CA LYS A 26 14.39 -7.59 15.89
C LYS A 26 13.47 -8.31 16.88
N ASN A 27 14.07 -8.75 17.97
CA ASN A 27 13.32 -9.41 19.06
C ASN A 27 12.67 -8.38 19.97
N ILE A 28 11.70 -7.65 19.44
CA ILE A 28 10.88 -6.73 20.20
C ILE A 28 9.40 -7.12 20.06
N LEU A 29 8.63 -6.79 21.08
CA LEU A 29 7.21 -7.10 21.08
C LEU A 29 6.43 -5.95 20.41
N LEU A 30 6.19 -6.07 19.09
CA LEU A 30 5.43 -5.08 18.34
C LEU A 30 4.04 -4.87 18.96
N GLY A 31 3.43 -5.95 19.42
CA GLY A 31 2.08 -5.90 20.00
C GLY A 31 1.99 -5.17 21.34
N ALA A 32 3.11 -4.85 21.96
CA ALA A 32 3.14 -4.08 23.19
C ALA A 32 3.33 -2.58 22.95
N ASN A 33 3.57 -2.17 21.72
CA ASN A 33 3.80 -0.78 21.38
C ASN A 33 2.52 -0.13 20.84
N GLU A 34 2.04 0.87 21.53
CA GLU A 34 0.79 1.54 21.19
C GLU A 34 0.83 2.23 19.82
N ASN A 35 1.97 2.83 19.47
CA ASN A 35 2.13 3.48 18.16
C ASN A 35 2.06 2.47 17.02
N VAL A 36 2.65 1.30 17.21
CA VAL A 36 2.60 0.22 16.23
C VAL A 36 1.16 -0.29 16.09
N LEU A 37 0.47 -0.49 17.20
CA LEU A 37 -0.93 -0.97 17.16
C LEU A 37 -1.84 0.04 16.50
N ASN A 38 -1.67 1.33 16.78
CA ASN A 38 -2.47 2.37 16.16
C ASN A 38 -2.20 2.46 14.66
N MET A 39 -0.93 2.35 14.24
CA MET A 39 -0.59 2.32 12.83
C MET A 39 -1.22 1.11 12.14
N ALA A 40 -1.17 -0.06 12.76
CA ALA A 40 -1.75 -1.28 12.19
C ALA A 40 -3.26 -1.11 11.97
N LYS A 41 -3.95 -0.51 12.93
CA LYS A 41 -5.39 -0.23 12.80
C LYS A 41 -5.68 0.76 11.67
N ASP A 42 -4.88 1.83 11.59
CA ASP A 42 -5.00 2.83 10.53
C ASP A 42 -4.72 2.21 9.16
N PHE A 43 -3.76 1.31 9.07
CA PHE A 43 -3.46 0.60 7.83
C PHE A 43 -4.65 -0.26 7.39
N CYS A 44 -5.26 -0.97 8.30
CA CYS A 44 -6.45 -1.80 7.98
C CYS A 44 -7.60 -0.93 7.47
N MET A 45 -7.87 0.18 8.15
CA MET A 45 -8.91 1.11 7.73
C MET A 45 -8.60 1.69 6.35
N HIS A 46 -7.35 2.07 6.12
CA HIS A 46 -6.91 2.60 4.83
C HIS A 46 -7.12 1.58 3.71
N ILE A 47 -6.71 0.32 3.95
CA ILE A 47 -6.89 -0.75 2.96
C ILE A 47 -8.38 -0.96 2.67
N ALA A 48 -9.22 -0.93 3.68
CA ALA A 48 -10.67 -1.06 3.49
C ALA A 48 -11.20 0.05 2.58
N ALA A 49 -10.68 1.27 2.74
CA ALA A 49 -11.14 2.43 1.97
C ALA A 49 -10.59 2.49 0.55
N THR A 50 -9.37 2.01 0.31
CA THR A 50 -8.65 2.24 -0.95
C THR A 50 -8.45 1.01 -1.82
N SER A 51 -8.63 -0.17 -1.28
CA SER A 51 -8.51 -1.43 -2.02
C SER A 51 -7.21 -1.57 -2.83
N PRO A 52 -6.03 -1.44 -2.22
CA PRO A 52 -4.79 -1.61 -2.99
C PRO A 52 -4.68 -3.05 -3.50
N ILE A 53 -3.97 -3.24 -4.61
CA ILE A 53 -3.84 -4.56 -5.23
C ILE A 53 -2.62 -5.34 -4.75
N CYS A 54 -1.66 -4.66 -4.13
CA CYS A 54 -0.41 -5.27 -3.66
C CYS A 54 0.25 -4.35 -2.65
N ILE A 55 1.33 -4.82 -2.02
CA ILE A 55 2.06 -4.03 -1.02
C ILE A 55 2.99 -3.05 -1.71
N SER A 56 3.82 -3.52 -2.65
CA SER A 56 4.84 -2.70 -3.32
C SER A 56 4.76 -2.88 -4.83
N ARG A 57 5.36 -1.94 -5.56
CA ARG A 57 5.30 -1.95 -7.04
C ARG A 57 5.92 -3.19 -7.66
N GLU A 58 6.90 -3.78 -7.00
CA GLU A 58 7.56 -4.98 -7.49
C GLU A 58 6.61 -6.17 -7.56
N GLU A 59 5.50 -6.13 -6.82
CA GLU A 59 4.49 -7.19 -6.83
C GLU A 59 3.44 -7.02 -7.92
N VAL A 60 3.42 -5.88 -8.61
CA VAL A 60 2.46 -5.67 -9.70
C VAL A 60 2.81 -6.60 -10.85
N PRO A 61 1.87 -7.43 -11.32
CA PRO A 61 2.14 -8.31 -12.46
C PRO A 61 2.63 -7.52 -13.67
N SER A 62 3.64 -8.04 -14.36
CA SER A 62 4.24 -7.34 -15.50
C SER A 62 3.22 -7.05 -16.61
N GLU A 63 2.22 -7.92 -16.76
CA GLU A 63 1.16 -7.72 -17.76
C GLU A 63 0.36 -6.44 -17.49
N LEU A 64 0.12 -6.13 -16.20
CA LEU A 64 -0.60 -4.92 -15.84
C LEU A 64 0.24 -3.67 -16.09
N VAL A 65 1.54 -3.75 -15.78
CA VAL A 65 2.47 -2.63 -16.05
C VAL A 65 2.57 -2.40 -17.56
N ASP A 66 2.70 -3.47 -18.33
CA ASP A 66 2.80 -3.37 -19.78
C ASP A 66 1.54 -2.77 -20.38
N LYS A 67 0.38 -3.15 -19.89
CA LYS A 67 -0.90 -2.60 -20.34
C LYS A 67 -1.01 -1.10 -20.04
N GLU A 68 -0.60 -0.68 -18.84
CA GLU A 68 -0.60 0.74 -18.50
C GLU A 68 0.38 1.52 -19.37
N ARG A 69 1.53 0.93 -19.67
CA ARG A 69 2.51 1.55 -20.57
C ARG A 69 1.93 1.74 -21.96
N GLU A 70 1.23 0.73 -22.49
CA GLU A 70 0.58 0.83 -23.81
C GLU A 70 -0.48 1.92 -23.83
N ILE A 71 -1.29 2.02 -22.77
CA ILE A 71 -2.29 3.08 -22.65
C ILE A 71 -1.63 4.45 -22.64
N ALA A 72 -0.53 4.59 -21.87
CA ALA A 72 0.21 5.84 -21.77
C ALA A 72 0.83 6.22 -23.12
N MET A 73 1.37 5.25 -23.85
CA MET A 73 1.94 5.49 -25.17
C MET A 73 0.87 5.99 -26.15
N ALA A 74 -0.32 5.39 -26.14
CA ALA A 74 -1.41 5.82 -26.99
C ALA A 74 -1.85 7.25 -26.66
N GLN A 75 -1.89 7.60 -25.38
CA GLN A 75 -2.26 8.94 -24.95
C GLN A 75 -1.19 9.97 -25.28
N ALA A 76 0.06 9.54 -25.45
CA ALA A 76 1.18 10.42 -25.78
C ALA A 76 1.39 10.58 -27.28
N GLU A 77 0.56 9.92 -28.11
CA GLU A 77 0.68 9.99 -29.56
C GLU A 77 0.63 11.45 -30.05
N GLY A 78 1.54 11.80 -30.95
CA GLY A 78 1.64 13.15 -31.48
C GLY A 78 2.48 14.11 -30.66
N LYS A 79 2.97 13.68 -29.51
CA LYS A 79 3.85 14.50 -28.67
C LYS A 79 5.31 14.34 -29.08
N PRO A 80 6.18 15.33 -28.78
CA PRO A 80 7.62 15.20 -29.08
C PRO A 80 8.22 13.99 -28.37
N PRO A 81 9.22 13.30 -28.96
CA PRO A 81 9.85 12.13 -28.34
C PRO A 81 10.32 12.33 -26.91
N GLN A 82 10.87 13.48 -26.57
CA GLN A 82 11.34 13.77 -25.21
C GLN A 82 10.17 13.81 -24.23
N ALA A 83 9.02 14.31 -24.66
CA ALA A 83 7.84 14.40 -23.83
C ALA A 83 7.16 13.04 -23.65
N ILE A 84 7.24 12.17 -24.65
CA ILE A 84 6.59 10.84 -24.60
C ILE A 84 7.11 10.04 -23.40
N GLU A 85 8.42 9.95 -23.23
CA GLU A 85 8.99 9.16 -22.14
C GLU A 85 8.58 9.70 -20.77
N LYS A 86 8.58 11.03 -20.62
CA LYS A 86 8.13 11.65 -19.37
C LYS A 86 6.66 11.40 -19.08
N ILE A 87 5.82 11.42 -20.13
CA ILE A 87 4.39 11.14 -19.97
C ILE A 87 4.20 9.70 -19.52
N ILE A 88 4.91 8.75 -20.13
CA ILE A 88 4.82 7.34 -19.77
C ILE A 88 5.24 7.15 -18.31
N GLN A 89 6.39 7.71 -17.92
CA GLN A 89 6.86 7.59 -16.54
C GLN A 89 5.90 8.20 -15.54
N GLY A 90 5.35 9.37 -15.85
CA GLY A 90 4.36 10.02 -14.99
C GLY A 90 3.10 9.18 -14.82
N LYS A 91 2.63 8.55 -15.89
CA LYS A 91 1.45 7.68 -15.84
C LYS A 91 1.71 6.43 -15.00
N LEU A 92 2.89 5.82 -15.15
CA LEU A 92 3.26 4.65 -14.38
C LEU A 92 3.41 4.99 -12.90
N GLU A 93 4.05 6.13 -12.59
CA GLU A 93 4.16 6.57 -11.18
C GLU A 93 2.79 6.79 -10.56
N LYS A 94 1.87 7.37 -11.31
CA LYS A 94 0.50 7.57 -10.84
C LYS A 94 -0.22 6.23 -10.62
N TYR A 95 0.01 5.28 -11.52
CA TYR A 95 -0.56 3.93 -11.38
C TYR A 95 -0.09 3.28 -10.07
N PHE A 96 1.23 3.31 -9.82
CA PHE A 96 1.79 2.72 -8.61
C PHE A 96 1.28 3.42 -7.35
N SER A 97 1.20 4.74 -7.34
CA SER A 97 0.69 5.46 -6.17
C SER A 97 -0.80 5.27 -5.94
N THR A 98 -1.53 4.85 -6.98
CA THR A 98 -2.95 4.56 -6.87
C THR A 98 -3.20 3.15 -6.31
N TYR A 99 -2.41 2.17 -6.75
CA TYR A 99 -2.72 0.76 -6.49
C TYR A 99 -1.77 0.04 -5.54
N CYS A 100 -0.56 0.56 -5.30
CA CYS A 100 0.39 -0.10 -4.41
C CYS A 100 0.27 0.49 -3.01
N PHE A 101 -0.05 -0.34 -2.04
CA PHE A 101 -0.34 0.09 -0.67
C PHE A 101 0.69 1.07 -0.11
N LEU A 102 1.97 0.71 -0.18
CA LEU A 102 3.02 1.57 0.41
C LEU A 102 3.14 2.93 -0.27
N GLU A 103 2.71 3.04 -1.52
CA GLU A 103 2.83 4.29 -2.29
C GLU A 103 1.57 5.15 -2.25
N GLN A 104 0.47 4.62 -1.71
CA GLN A 104 -0.77 5.37 -1.63
C GLN A 104 -0.65 6.53 -0.63
N PRO A 105 -1.26 7.68 -0.93
CA PRO A 105 -1.42 8.73 0.08
C PRO A 105 -2.28 8.20 1.22
N PHE A 106 -1.85 8.41 2.45
CA PHE A 106 -2.59 7.94 3.62
C PHE A 106 -3.93 8.69 3.73
N VAL A 107 -5.02 7.95 3.87
CA VAL A 107 -6.37 8.57 3.88
C VAL A 107 -6.55 9.59 5.01
N LYS A 108 -5.92 9.38 6.16
CA LYS A 108 -6.02 10.31 7.30
C LYS A 108 -5.08 11.52 7.15
N ASN A 109 -4.08 11.44 6.29
CA ASN A 109 -3.14 12.52 6.03
C ASN A 109 -2.52 12.35 4.65
N PRO A 110 -3.20 12.85 3.59
CA PRO A 110 -2.74 12.62 2.21
C PRO A 110 -1.39 13.23 1.84
N ASP A 111 -0.85 14.10 2.68
CA ASP A 111 0.49 14.64 2.48
C ASP A 111 1.60 13.65 2.81
N GLN A 112 1.23 12.52 3.41
CA GLN A 112 2.14 11.47 3.82
C GLN A 112 1.73 10.16 3.13
N SER A 113 2.69 9.45 2.54
CA SER A 113 2.40 8.13 1.98
C SER A 113 2.37 7.09 3.10
N ILE A 114 1.79 5.93 2.81
CA ILE A 114 1.78 4.81 3.75
C ILE A 114 3.22 4.44 4.13
N ASN A 115 4.12 4.38 3.14
CA ASN A 115 5.53 4.05 3.41
C ASN A 115 6.20 5.08 4.33
N GLU A 116 5.90 6.37 4.14
CA GLU A 116 6.44 7.41 5.01
C GLU A 116 5.97 7.25 6.44
N LEU A 117 4.70 6.90 6.64
CA LEU A 117 4.16 6.62 7.96
C LEU A 117 4.84 5.39 8.57
N LEU A 118 4.99 4.32 7.80
CA LEU A 118 5.65 3.10 8.24
C LEU A 118 7.09 3.38 8.69
N GLN A 119 7.84 4.16 7.90
CA GLN A 119 9.22 4.51 8.23
C GLN A 119 9.29 5.39 9.47
N ALA A 120 8.35 6.32 9.63
CA ALA A 120 8.32 7.20 10.81
C ALA A 120 8.11 6.39 12.10
N VAL A 121 7.18 5.44 12.10
CA VAL A 121 6.93 4.60 13.26
C VAL A 121 8.11 3.65 13.51
N SER A 122 8.72 3.13 12.45
CA SER A 122 9.91 2.28 12.55
C SER A 122 11.05 3.01 13.26
N ARG A 123 11.28 4.29 12.90
CA ARG A 123 12.30 5.10 13.57
C ARG A 123 11.95 5.36 15.03
N ASP A 124 10.67 5.61 15.30
CA ASP A 124 10.19 5.90 16.64
C ASP A 124 10.41 4.74 17.61
N VAL A 125 10.25 3.51 17.12
CA VAL A 125 10.45 2.32 17.95
C VAL A 125 11.85 1.70 17.78
N ASP A 126 12.70 2.36 17.00
CA ASP A 126 14.07 1.91 16.72
C ASP A 126 14.12 0.47 16.19
N CYS A 127 13.24 0.17 15.27
CA CYS A 127 13.12 -1.18 14.71
C CYS A 127 12.46 -1.12 13.35
N GLU A 128 13.08 -1.73 12.35
CA GLU A 128 12.48 -1.80 11.03
C GLU A 128 11.24 -2.69 11.07
N ILE A 129 10.10 -2.11 10.74
CA ILE A 129 8.83 -2.81 10.65
C ILE A 129 8.49 -2.94 9.17
N ARG A 130 8.04 -4.11 8.74
CA ARG A 130 7.63 -4.35 7.37
C ARG A 130 6.20 -4.87 7.33
N VAL A 131 5.49 -4.52 6.27
CA VAL A 131 4.19 -5.12 5.97
C VAL A 131 4.48 -6.48 5.33
N ASP A 132 4.05 -7.54 5.97
CA ASP A 132 4.25 -8.90 5.45
C ASP A 132 3.18 -9.24 4.42
N LYS A 133 1.92 -9.09 4.79
CA LYS A 133 0.80 -9.32 3.86
C LYS A 133 -0.47 -8.70 4.41
N PHE A 134 -1.45 -8.55 3.52
CA PHE A 134 -2.79 -8.16 3.92
C PHE A 134 -3.83 -8.92 3.09
N VAL A 135 -5.03 -9.00 3.64
CA VAL A 135 -6.19 -9.58 2.95
C VAL A 135 -7.35 -8.61 3.14
N ARG A 136 -8.05 -8.33 2.05
CA ARG A 136 -9.27 -7.52 2.07
C ARG A 136 -10.41 -8.37 1.53
N PHE A 137 -11.48 -8.44 2.27
CA PHE A 137 -12.66 -9.19 1.90
C PHE A 137 -13.89 -8.28 1.93
N GLN A 138 -14.70 -8.33 0.88
CA GLN A 138 -15.91 -7.52 0.78
C GLN A 138 -17.07 -8.36 0.28
N VAL A 139 -18.22 -8.20 0.91
CA VAL A 139 -19.43 -8.91 0.51
C VAL A 139 -19.83 -8.50 -0.91
N GLY A 140 -20.11 -9.47 -1.75
CA GLY A 140 -20.52 -9.23 -3.13
C GLY A 140 -19.39 -8.97 -4.10
N GLU A 141 -18.12 -9.02 -3.63
CA GLU A 141 -16.96 -8.82 -4.50
C GLU A 141 -16.70 -10.10 -5.31
N GLU A 142 -16.48 -9.94 -6.60
CA GLU A 142 -16.09 -11.05 -7.46
C GLU A 142 -14.59 -11.32 -7.29
N THR A 143 -14.24 -12.59 -7.22
CA THR A 143 -12.85 -13.03 -7.07
C THR A 143 -12.32 -13.69 -8.32
#